data_7435870d0b418d4bee36338e9392b6cd
#
_entry.id   7435870d0b418d4bee36338e9392b6cd
#
_cell.length_a   1.000
_cell.length_b   1.000
_cell.length_c   1.000
_cell.angle_alpha   90.00
_cell.angle_beta   90.00
_cell.angle_gamma   90.00
#
_symmetry.space_group_name_H-M   'P 1'
#
loop_
_entity.id
_entity.type
_entity.pdbx_description
1 polymer ?
#
loop_
_entity_poly.entity_id
_entity_poly.type
_entity_poly.pdbx_seq_one_letter_code
_entity_poly.pdbx_strand_id
1 'polypeptide(L)'
;YSFMFGSIRVEGRHGAATPTSFLWVSPVLEFLPDFHLSGVVVTSVLVVILVSHVALLLFFWRGRKALTKANLQLESANEELRRRAFIDPLTGLPNRMLFEDRLLHAMQRYDRDDDSRARREPCKLAVLFVDLDGFKPINDMLGHAVGDEVLKEAARRLRTATRDSDTVARIGGDEFVLLAEDVSDVADCASLANRVIQVLAQPLEVQGHQVTLSGSVGVALYPEHGDRMKLVQNADAAMYTAKRAGGNTYALFESRMNEGLQEQLSLQHDLRHALERGELQLHYQPKIDARLGRLQGVEALLRWQHPTRGMVGPNVFIPIAERFGLINGLGNWVIEESCRQMRVWADEGLSMNVAINLSVHQLRTEELVPRIESALARYQ
;
A
#
# COMPACT_ATOMS: atom_id res chain seq x y z
N TYR A 1 -62.87 -22.91 4.96
CA TYR A 1 -63.07 -24.15 5.76
C TYR A 1 -62.19 -24.01 6.99
N SER A 2 -62.87 -23.83 8.12
CA SER A 2 -62.26 -23.58 9.45
C SER A 2 -61.93 -24.94 10.12
N PHE A 3 -60.66 -25.14 10.46
CA PHE A 3 -60.27 -26.30 11.29
C PHE A 3 -60.24 -25.89 12.75
N MET A 4 -61.19 -26.44 13.53
CA MET A 4 -61.17 -26.36 15.00
C MET A 4 -60.10 -27.30 15.56
N PHE A 5 -59.13 -26.78 16.27
CA PHE A 5 -58.24 -27.57 17.13
C PHE A 5 -58.87 -27.71 18.51
N GLY A 6 -59.26 -28.94 18.85
CA GLY A 6 -59.59 -29.31 20.20
C GLY A 6 -58.34 -29.67 21.01
N SER A 7 -58.01 -28.91 22.04
CA SER A 7 -56.95 -29.28 22.98
C SER A 7 -57.55 -30.09 24.12
N ILE A 8 -57.06 -31.31 24.34
CA ILE A 8 -57.28 -32.10 25.57
C ILE A 8 -56.07 -31.94 26.44
N ARG A 9 -56.27 -31.29 27.62
CA ARG A 9 -55.25 -31.16 28.68
C ARG A 9 -55.33 -32.44 29.53
N VAL A 10 -54.28 -33.22 29.62
CA VAL A 10 -54.11 -34.32 30.59
C VAL A 10 -53.03 -33.89 31.57
N GLU A 11 -53.42 -33.60 32.82
CA GLU A 11 -52.52 -33.45 33.95
C GLU A 11 -52.06 -34.84 34.41
N GLY A 12 -50.78 -35.14 34.36
CA GLY A 12 -50.17 -36.35 34.94
C GLY A 12 -48.77 -36.05 35.47
N ARG A 13 -48.60 -36.31 36.74
CA ARG A 13 -47.35 -36.13 37.51
C ARG A 13 -46.22 -37.02 37.02
N HIS A 14 -45.05 -36.48 37.02
CA HIS A 14 -43.70 -37.06 37.11
C HIS A 14 -43.32 -38.23 36.14
N GLY A 15 -42.31 -37.96 35.30
CA GLY A 15 -41.50 -39.00 34.68
C GLY A 15 -41.04 -38.62 33.29
N ALA A 16 -39.75 -38.77 33.02
CA ALA A 16 -39.05 -38.45 31.80
C ALA A 16 -39.81 -38.92 30.55
N ALA A 17 -40.11 -37.97 29.66
CA ALA A 17 -40.75 -38.22 28.38
C ALA A 17 -39.71 -38.59 27.32
N THR A 18 -39.67 -39.81 26.89
CA THR A 18 -39.14 -40.19 25.58
C THR A 18 -40.13 -39.79 24.50
N PRO A 19 -39.72 -39.28 23.35
CA PRO A 19 -40.66 -38.96 22.28
C PRO A 19 -41.16 -40.23 21.60
N THR A 20 -42.34 -40.68 22.00
CA THR A 20 -43.09 -41.69 21.24
C THR A 20 -43.67 -41.03 20.01
N SER A 21 -43.15 -41.43 18.85
CA SER A 21 -43.73 -41.14 17.56
C SER A 21 -45.11 -41.79 17.45
N PHE A 22 -46.17 -40.98 17.61
CA PHE A 22 -47.55 -41.45 17.32
C PHE A 22 -47.72 -41.57 15.82
N LEU A 23 -47.81 -42.82 15.35
CA LEU A 23 -48.38 -43.10 14.03
C LEU A 23 -49.86 -42.81 14.12
N TRP A 24 -50.31 -41.72 13.55
CA TRP A 24 -51.73 -41.48 13.32
C TRP A 24 -52.20 -42.39 12.19
N VAL A 25 -52.68 -43.56 12.52
CA VAL A 25 -53.54 -44.30 11.60
C VAL A 25 -54.92 -43.69 11.69
N SER A 26 -55.27 -43.00 10.65
CA SER A 26 -56.44 -42.17 10.53
C SER A 26 -57.75 -42.96 10.74
N PRO A 27 -58.79 -42.37 11.40
CA PRO A 27 -60.11 -42.92 11.50
C PRO A 27 -60.90 -42.84 10.17
N VAL A 28 -60.24 -42.72 9.04
CA VAL A 28 -60.86 -42.73 7.71
C VAL A 28 -61.42 -44.09 7.32
N LEU A 29 -61.07 -45.17 8.07
CA LEU A 29 -61.54 -46.50 7.79
C LEU A 29 -62.96 -46.84 8.38
N GLU A 30 -63.54 -46.00 9.28
CA GLU A 30 -64.85 -46.23 9.86
C GLU A 30 -66.01 -45.65 9.04
N PHE A 31 -65.76 -44.95 7.97
CA PHE A 31 -66.83 -44.34 7.13
C PHE A 31 -67.04 -44.98 5.75
N LEU A 32 -66.54 -46.20 5.52
CA LEU A 32 -66.80 -46.93 4.30
C LEU A 32 -67.78 -48.02 4.56
N PRO A 33 -69.05 -47.88 4.16
CA PRO A 33 -70.01 -48.98 4.25
C PRO A 33 -69.61 -50.04 3.23
N ASP A 34 -69.47 -51.32 3.71
CA ASP A 34 -69.46 -52.60 2.98
C ASP A 34 -68.93 -52.60 1.54
N PHE A 35 -67.77 -51.99 1.32
CA PHE A 35 -66.98 -52.26 0.10
C PHE A 35 -66.10 -53.46 0.33
N HIS A 36 -66.52 -54.68 -0.11
CA HIS A 36 -65.63 -55.79 -0.33
C HIS A 36 -64.67 -55.45 -1.46
N LEU A 37 -63.71 -54.58 -1.17
CA LEU A 37 -62.58 -54.37 -2.05
C LEU A 37 -61.77 -55.70 -2.12
N SER A 38 -61.67 -56.30 -3.32
CA SER A 38 -60.85 -57.45 -3.51
C SER A 38 -59.44 -57.15 -2.98
N GLY A 39 -58.76 -58.11 -2.31
CA GLY A 39 -57.46 -57.97 -1.71
C GLY A 39 -56.43 -57.37 -2.68
N VAL A 40 -56.62 -57.53 -3.98
CA VAL A 40 -55.79 -56.94 -5.07
C VAL A 40 -55.90 -55.42 -5.12
N VAL A 41 -57.11 -54.86 -4.91
CA VAL A 41 -57.30 -53.38 -4.93
C VAL A 41 -56.65 -52.72 -3.71
N VAL A 42 -56.79 -53.31 -2.53
CA VAL A 42 -56.15 -52.79 -1.30
C VAL A 42 -54.63 -52.86 -1.40
N THR A 43 -54.04 -53.93 -1.89
CA THR A 43 -52.59 -54.05 -2.10
C THR A 43 -52.08 -53.05 -3.16
N SER A 44 -52.81 -52.85 -4.24
CA SER A 44 -52.44 -51.88 -5.28
C SER A 44 -52.42 -50.43 -4.75
N VAL A 45 -53.42 -50.04 -3.94
CA VAL A 45 -53.46 -48.72 -3.28
C VAL A 45 -52.29 -48.53 -2.32
N LEU A 46 -51.98 -49.52 -1.50
CA LEU A 46 -50.86 -49.49 -0.57
C LEU A 46 -49.50 -49.37 -1.30
N VAL A 47 -49.33 -50.06 -2.42
CA VAL A 47 -48.12 -49.97 -3.26
C VAL A 47 -47.97 -48.56 -3.85
N VAL A 48 -49.07 -47.98 -4.37
CA VAL A 48 -49.05 -46.61 -4.92
C VAL A 48 -48.69 -45.58 -3.82
N ILE A 49 -49.27 -45.73 -2.63
CA ILE A 49 -48.95 -44.86 -1.50
C ILE A 49 -47.48 -44.99 -1.11
N LEU A 50 -46.97 -46.23 -1.02
CA LEU A 50 -45.56 -46.46 -0.69
C LEU A 50 -44.61 -45.87 -1.72
N VAL A 51 -44.87 -46.11 -3.02
CA VAL A 51 -44.08 -45.57 -4.12
C VAL A 51 -44.09 -44.02 -4.10
N SER A 52 -45.25 -43.40 -3.87
CA SER A 52 -45.40 -41.96 -3.75
C SER A 52 -44.59 -41.40 -2.56
N HIS A 53 -44.62 -42.07 -1.41
CA HIS A 53 -43.82 -41.65 -0.26
C HIS A 53 -42.32 -41.76 -0.51
N VAL A 54 -41.87 -42.89 -1.13
CA VAL A 54 -40.46 -43.08 -1.50
C VAL A 54 -40.02 -42.01 -2.51
N ALA A 55 -40.85 -41.74 -3.52
CA ALA A 55 -40.56 -40.68 -4.51
C ALA A 55 -40.44 -39.30 -3.85
N LEU A 56 -41.33 -38.97 -2.91
CA LEU A 56 -41.34 -37.73 -2.15
C LEU A 56 -40.06 -37.62 -1.28
N LEU A 57 -39.70 -38.68 -0.57
CA LEU A 57 -38.47 -38.73 0.24
C LEU A 57 -37.21 -38.55 -0.62
N LEU A 58 -37.16 -39.20 -1.78
CA LEU A 58 -36.05 -39.05 -2.73
C LEU A 58 -36.00 -37.59 -3.31
N PHE A 59 -37.13 -37.01 -3.58
CA PHE A 59 -37.23 -35.63 -4.02
C PHE A 59 -36.69 -34.63 -2.96
N PHE A 60 -37.16 -34.79 -1.70
CA PHE A 60 -36.66 -33.99 -0.59
C PHE A 60 -35.18 -34.21 -0.32
N TRP A 61 -34.68 -35.45 -0.39
CA TRP A 61 -33.29 -35.78 -0.19
C TRP A 61 -32.40 -35.15 -1.27
N ARG A 62 -32.82 -35.24 -2.55
CA ARG A 62 -32.13 -34.56 -3.67
C ARG A 62 -32.15 -33.07 -3.53
N GLY A 63 -33.29 -32.49 -3.18
CA GLY A 63 -33.43 -31.03 -2.95
C GLY A 63 -32.51 -30.56 -1.81
N ARG A 64 -32.47 -31.30 -0.69
CA ARG A 64 -31.59 -30.97 0.43
C ARG A 64 -30.10 -31.05 0.04
N LYS A 65 -29.73 -32.11 -0.71
CA LYS A 65 -28.34 -32.22 -1.22
C LYS A 65 -27.98 -31.09 -2.17
N ALA A 66 -28.87 -30.71 -3.07
CA ALA A 66 -28.66 -29.60 -3.99
C ALA A 66 -28.50 -28.25 -3.24
N LEU A 67 -29.37 -28.03 -2.25
CA LEU A 67 -29.30 -26.80 -1.40
C LEU A 67 -28.00 -26.74 -0.60
N THR A 68 -27.57 -27.84 0.01
CA THR A 68 -26.30 -27.91 0.76
C THR A 68 -25.11 -27.61 -0.17
N LYS A 69 -25.10 -28.18 -1.38
CA LYS A 69 -24.06 -27.93 -2.37
C LYS A 69 -24.05 -26.46 -2.82
N ALA A 70 -25.22 -25.88 -3.08
CA ALA A 70 -25.34 -24.49 -3.46
C ALA A 70 -24.87 -23.53 -2.35
N ASN A 71 -25.21 -23.83 -1.08
CA ASN A 71 -24.72 -23.03 0.05
C ASN A 71 -23.19 -23.09 0.20
N LEU A 72 -22.60 -24.28 0.08
CA LEU A 72 -21.13 -24.44 0.11
C LEU A 72 -20.45 -23.66 -1.03
N GLN A 73 -21.03 -23.69 -2.22
CA GLN A 73 -20.52 -22.92 -3.35
C GLN A 73 -20.66 -21.40 -3.13
N LEU A 74 -21.77 -20.96 -2.55
CA LEU A 74 -22.00 -19.56 -2.22
C LEU A 74 -21.04 -19.07 -1.12
N GLU A 75 -20.82 -19.87 -0.07
CA GLU A 75 -19.85 -19.58 0.98
C GLU A 75 -18.43 -19.48 0.41
N SER A 76 -18.01 -20.44 -0.40
CA SER A 76 -16.71 -20.44 -1.07
C SER A 76 -16.53 -19.23 -1.99
N ALA A 77 -17.56 -18.90 -2.78
CA ALA A 77 -17.53 -17.72 -3.65
C ALA A 77 -17.47 -16.40 -2.85
N ASN A 78 -18.22 -16.33 -1.75
CA ASN A 78 -18.23 -15.15 -0.88
C ASN A 78 -16.87 -14.99 -0.15
N GLU A 79 -16.25 -16.08 0.26
CA GLU A 79 -14.93 -16.09 0.89
C GLU A 79 -13.85 -15.64 -0.10
N GLU A 80 -13.91 -16.11 -1.35
CA GLU A 80 -13.01 -15.68 -2.43
C GLU A 80 -13.22 -14.19 -2.78
N LEU A 81 -14.47 -13.72 -2.84
CA LEU A 81 -14.78 -12.30 -3.05
C LEU A 81 -14.25 -11.42 -1.91
N ARG A 82 -14.43 -11.86 -0.66
CA ARG A 82 -13.87 -11.17 0.51
C ARG A 82 -12.36 -11.13 0.46
N ARG A 83 -11.72 -12.25 0.13
CA ARG A 83 -10.27 -12.31 -0.01
C ARG A 83 -9.76 -11.35 -1.07
N ARG A 84 -10.38 -11.32 -2.26
CA ARG A 84 -10.01 -10.37 -3.32
C ARG A 84 -10.26 -8.92 -2.96
N ALA A 85 -11.30 -8.64 -2.16
CA ALA A 85 -11.64 -7.28 -1.74
C ALA A 85 -10.68 -6.72 -0.68
N PHE A 86 -10.10 -7.56 0.19
CA PHE A 86 -9.42 -7.12 1.40
C PHE A 86 -7.95 -7.53 1.52
N ILE A 87 -7.47 -8.43 0.66
CA ILE A 87 -6.11 -8.98 0.73
C ILE A 87 -5.34 -8.66 -0.55
N ASP A 88 -4.08 -8.25 -0.39
CA ASP A 88 -3.15 -8.10 -1.51
C ASP A 88 -2.78 -9.48 -2.06
N PRO A 89 -3.02 -9.76 -3.35
CA PRO A 89 -2.85 -11.10 -3.90
C PRO A 89 -1.37 -11.55 -4.00
N LEU A 90 -0.43 -10.61 -4.02
CA LEU A 90 0.99 -10.92 -4.14
C LEU A 90 1.58 -11.31 -2.78
N THR A 91 1.33 -10.50 -1.76
CA THR A 91 1.98 -10.64 -0.45
C THR A 91 1.13 -11.38 0.58
N GLY A 92 -0.17 -11.53 0.35
CA GLY A 92 -1.12 -12.09 1.31
C GLY A 92 -1.38 -11.20 2.53
N LEU A 93 -0.90 -9.97 2.52
CA LEU A 93 -1.18 -8.97 3.55
C LEU A 93 -2.55 -8.31 3.33
N PRO A 94 -3.14 -7.71 4.36
CA PRO A 94 -4.19 -6.71 4.19
C PRO A 94 -3.86 -5.71 3.09
N ASN A 95 -4.84 -5.38 2.25
CA ASN A 95 -4.71 -4.29 1.30
C ASN A 95 -5.11 -2.94 1.93
N ARG A 96 -5.08 -1.86 1.15
CA ARG A 96 -5.46 -0.51 1.59
C ARG A 96 -6.84 -0.48 2.25
N MET A 97 -7.83 -1.15 1.64
CA MET A 97 -9.21 -1.12 2.14
C MET A 97 -9.34 -1.75 3.54
N LEU A 98 -8.72 -2.92 3.74
CA LEU A 98 -8.75 -3.56 5.06
C LEU A 98 -7.94 -2.79 6.10
N PHE A 99 -6.85 -2.17 5.70
CA PHE A 99 -6.07 -1.30 6.58
C PHE A 99 -6.90 -0.09 7.07
N GLU A 100 -7.57 0.60 6.16
CA GLU A 100 -8.41 1.77 6.49
C GLU A 100 -9.59 1.40 7.40
N ASP A 101 -10.18 0.22 7.19
CA ASP A 101 -11.22 -0.31 8.06
C ASP A 101 -10.70 -0.59 9.48
N ARG A 102 -9.55 -1.26 9.59
CA ARG A 102 -8.92 -1.54 10.89
C ARG A 102 -8.50 -0.27 11.62
N LEU A 103 -7.92 0.69 10.91
CA LEU A 103 -7.56 1.99 11.47
C LEU A 103 -8.79 2.69 12.05
N LEU A 104 -9.90 2.72 11.30
CA LEU A 104 -11.15 3.31 11.79
C LEU A 104 -11.64 2.64 13.07
N HIS A 105 -11.64 1.31 13.11
CA HIS A 105 -12.06 0.56 14.30
C HIS A 105 -11.14 0.77 15.49
N ALA A 106 -9.83 0.84 15.28
CA ALA A 106 -8.86 1.12 16.32
C ALA A 106 -9.06 2.53 16.92
N MET A 107 -9.27 3.54 16.05
CA MET A 107 -9.54 4.92 16.51
C MET A 107 -10.85 5.00 17.30
N GLN A 108 -11.93 4.35 16.84
CA GLN A 108 -13.20 4.31 17.57
C GLN A 108 -13.10 3.59 18.92
N ARG A 109 -12.21 2.60 19.04
CA ARG A 109 -11.91 1.98 20.34
C ARG A 109 -11.14 2.94 21.24
N TYR A 110 -10.13 3.58 20.71
CA TYR A 110 -9.34 4.58 21.43
C TYR A 110 -10.25 5.68 22.00
N ASP A 111 -11.10 6.30 21.18
CA ASP A 111 -11.98 7.39 21.59
C ASP A 111 -12.99 6.96 22.67
N ARG A 112 -13.53 5.74 22.57
CA ARG A 112 -14.44 5.19 23.60
C ARG A 112 -13.75 4.87 24.94
N ASP A 113 -12.53 4.39 24.84
CA ASP A 113 -11.74 4.01 26.01
C ASP A 113 -11.19 5.25 26.75
N ASP A 114 -10.93 6.35 26.06
CA ASP A 114 -10.48 7.62 26.63
C ASP A 114 -11.55 8.21 27.56
N ASP A 115 -12.82 8.14 27.17
CA ASP A 115 -13.98 8.55 28.01
C ASP A 115 -14.09 7.75 29.34
N SER A 116 -13.54 6.53 29.37
CA SER A 116 -13.65 5.62 30.53
C SER A 116 -12.37 5.54 31.39
N ARG A 117 -11.23 6.01 30.90
CA ARG A 117 -9.89 5.83 31.51
C ARG A 117 -9.40 6.99 32.38
N ALA A 118 -10.20 7.45 33.33
CA ALA A 118 -9.76 8.49 34.26
C ALA A 118 -8.52 8.13 35.17
N ARG A 119 -7.80 7.01 34.91
CA ARG A 119 -6.73 6.51 35.79
C ARG A 119 -5.53 5.79 35.15
N ARG A 120 -5.41 5.70 33.83
CA ARG A 120 -4.20 5.16 33.18
C ARG A 120 -3.76 6.10 32.04
N GLU A 121 -2.44 6.21 31.83
CA GLU A 121 -1.94 6.91 30.65
C GLU A 121 -2.56 6.26 29.39
N PRO A 122 -3.18 7.05 28.49
CA PRO A 122 -3.84 6.50 27.33
C PRO A 122 -2.78 5.89 26.40
N CYS A 123 -2.90 4.60 26.11
CA CYS A 123 -2.13 4.00 25.03
C CYS A 123 -2.50 4.69 23.71
N LYS A 124 -1.53 5.00 22.89
CA LYS A 124 -1.71 5.69 21.60
C LYS A 124 -1.79 4.69 20.45
N LEU A 125 -2.27 5.16 19.31
CA LEU A 125 -2.15 4.44 18.05
C LEU A 125 -1.02 5.07 17.22
N ALA A 126 -0.23 4.25 16.55
CA ALA A 126 0.77 4.75 15.60
C ALA A 126 0.54 4.16 14.21
N VAL A 127 0.63 5.01 13.19
CA VAL A 127 0.72 4.61 11.80
C VAL A 127 2.15 4.79 11.33
N LEU A 128 2.74 3.72 10.80
CA LEU A 128 4.05 3.75 10.18
C LEU A 128 3.88 3.53 8.66
N PHE A 129 4.31 4.48 7.87
CA PHE A 129 4.38 4.35 6.42
C PHE A 129 5.80 3.92 6.03
N VAL A 130 5.93 2.87 5.24
CA VAL A 130 7.20 2.23 4.88
C VAL A 130 7.32 2.16 3.37
N ASP A 131 8.41 2.65 2.83
CA ASP A 131 8.78 2.56 1.42
C ASP A 131 10.11 1.81 1.30
N LEU A 132 10.21 0.87 0.35
CA LEU A 132 11.43 0.09 0.12
C LEU A 132 12.40 0.88 -0.76
N ASP A 133 13.49 1.33 -0.15
CA ASP A 133 14.52 2.07 -0.87
C ASP A 133 15.21 1.19 -1.93
N GLY A 134 15.34 1.71 -3.14
CA GLY A 134 16.05 1.01 -4.22
C GLY A 134 15.28 -0.16 -4.86
N PHE A 135 13.98 -0.34 -4.57
CA PHE A 135 13.17 -1.42 -5.15
C PHE A 135 13.03 -1.28 -6.68
N LYS A 136 12.80 -0.08 -7.18
CA LYS A 136 12.68 0.15 -8.63
C LYS A 136 13.91 -0.29 -9.42
N PRO A 137 15.16 0.08 -9.06
CA PRO A 137 16.36 -0.48 -9.67
C PRO A 137 16.44 -2.01 -9.68
N ILE A 138 15.97 -2.68 -8.64
CA ILE A 138 15.92 -4.15 -8.58
C ILE A 138 15.01 -4.70 -9.69
N ASN A 139 13.80 -4.14 -9.83
CA ASN A 139 12.89 -4.50 -10.92
C ASN A 139 13.49 -4.24 -12.31
N ASP A 140 14.12 -3.08 -12.49
CA ASP A 140 14.69 -2.66 -13.77
C ASP A 140 15.88 -3.56 -14.18
N MET A 141 16.69 -4.02 -13.20
CA MET A 141 17.88 -4.84 -13.45
C MET A 141 17.62 -6.34 -13.48
N LEU A 142 16.76 -6.85 -12.57
CA LEU A 142 16.57 -8.29 -12.36
C LEU A 142 15.18 -8.78 -12.80
N GLY A 143 14.32 -7.87 -13.22
CA GLY A 143 12.97 -8.17 -13.71
C GLY A 143 11.91 -8.26 -12.60
N HIS A 144 10.66 -8.11 -13.01
CA HIS A 144 9.50 -8.06 -12.10
C HIS A 144 9.31 -9.35 -11.27
N ALA A 145 9.69 -10.51 -11.81
CA ALA A 145 9.58 -11.77 -11.09
C ALA A 145 10.47 -11.82 -9.83
N VAL A 146 11.67 -11.25 -9.91
CA VAL A 146 12.56 -11.10 -8.74
C VAL A 146 12.00 -10.05 -7.79
N GLY A 147 11.49 -8.93 -8.31
CA GLY A 147 10.84 -7.90 -7.50
C GLY A 147 9.63 -8.42 -6.73
N ASP A 148 8.82 -9.28 -7.32
CA ASP A 148 7.68 -9.91 -6.65
C ASP A 148 8.11 -10.77 -5.46
N GLU A 149 9.20 -11.55 -5.59
CA GLU A 149 9.75 -12.33 -4.48
C GLU A 149 10.35 -11.43 -3.39
N VAL A 150 10.98 -10.33 -3.77
CA VAL A 150 11.48 -9.30 -2.84
C VAL A 150 10.32 -8.71 -2.03
N LEU A 151 9.19 -8.38 -2.67
CA LEU A 151 7.99 -7.87 -1.99
C LEU A 151 7.38 -8.89 -1.03
N LYS A 152 7.33 -10.17 -1.40
CA LYS A 152 6.85 -11.25 -0.53
C LYS A 152 7.75 -11.40 0.71
N GLU A 153 9.06 -11.35 0.52
CA GLU A 153 10.00 -11.44 1.62
C GLU A 153 9.93 -10.21 2.54
N ALA A 154 9.83 -9.00 1.97
CA ALA A 154 9.61 -7.78 2.75
C ALA A 154 8.33 -7.88 3.59
N ALA A 155 7.24 -8.34 3.01
CA ALA A 155 5.98 -8.57 3.72
C ALA A 155 6.13 -9.56 4.89
N ARG A 156 6.85 -10.67 4.68
CA ARG A 156 7.15 -11.66 5.71
C ARG A 156 7.97 -11.04 6.85
N ARG A 157 9.00 -10.27 6.53
CA ARG A 157 9.87 -9.59 7.51
C ARG A 157 9.10 -8.58 8.33
N LEU A 158 8.27 -7.75 7.69
CA LEU A 158 7.45 -6.77 8.37
C LEU A 158 6.49 -7.43 9.38
N ARG A 159 5.87 -8.57 9.01
CA ARG A 159 5.04 -9.35 9.95
C ARG A 159 5.82 -9.88 11.14
N THR A 160 7.08 -10.30 10.96
CA THR A 160 7.90 -10.77 12.09
C THR A 160 8.39 -9.63 12.99
N ALA A 161 8.42 -8.40 12.47
CA ALA A 161 8.79 -7.22 13.22
C ALA A 161 7.65 -6.63 14.06
N THR A 162 6.41 -7.08 13.86
CA THR A 162 5.20 -6.55 14.49
C THR A 162 4.59 -7.59 15.43
N ARG A 163 3.73 -7.13 16.35
CA ARG A 163 2.94 -7.97 17.25
C ARG A 163 1.71 -8.52 16.52
N ASP A 164 1.07 -9.55 17.08
CA ASP A 164 -0.18 -10.10 16.53
C ASP A 164 -1.34 -9.09 16.56
N SER A 165 -1.32 -8.16 17.51
CA SER A 165 -2.28 -7.05 17.60
C SER A 165 -2.10 -6.00 16.51
N ASP A 166 -0.88 -5.89 15.95
CA ASP A 166 -0.57 -4.88 14.95
C ASP A 166 -1.06 -5.31 13.57
N THR A 167 -1.37 -4.36 12.73
CA THR A 167 -1.74 -4.63 11.33
C THR A 167 -0.62 -4.20 10.41
N VAL A 168 -0.17 -5.13 9.56
CA VAL A 168 0.72 -4.84 8.42
C VAL A 168 -0.09 -4.95 7.16
N ALA A 169 -0.02 -3.93 6.29
CA ALA A 169 -0.74 -3.89 5.02
C ALA A 169 0.18 -3.42 3.88
N ARG A 170 -0.14 -3.84 2.66
CA ARG A 170 0.49 -3.30 1.44
C ARG A 170 -0.49 -2.37 0.74
N ILE A 171 -0.04 -1.14 0.46
CA ILE A 171 -0.89 -0.10 -0.16
C ILE A 171 -0.78 -0.15 -1.68
N GLY A 172 0.39 -0.48 -2.21
CA GLY A 172 0.67 -0.64 -3.64
C GLY A 172 2.17 -0.52 -3.91
N GLY A 173 2.63 -1.01 -5.07
CA GLY A 173 4.05 -0.93 -5.42
C GLY A 173 4.96 -1.50 -4.33
N ASP A 174 5.88 -0.68 -3.85
CA ASP A 174 6.84 -0.92 -2.77
C ASP A 174 6.45 -0.29 -1.42
N GLU A 175 5.20 0.16 -1.30
CA GLU A 175 4.67 0.86 -0.12
C GLU A 175 3.91 -0.09 0.81
N PHE A 176 4.28 -0.06 2.08
CA PHE A 176 3.63 -0.79 3.17
C PHE A 176 3.19 0.19 4.26
N VAL A 177 2.15 -0.19 5.00
CA VAL A 177 1.68 0.59 6.15
C VAL A 177 1.45 -0.34 7.33
N LEU A 178 1.87 0.10 8.50
CA LEU A 178 1.68 -0.60 9.76
C LEU A 178 0.78 0.24 10.66
N LEU A 179 -0.16 -0.42 11.31
CA LEU A 179 -0.92 0.13 12.43
C LEU A 179 -0.45 -0.57 13.70
N ALA A 180 0.19 0.17 14.58
CA ALA A 180 0.56 -0.30 15.89
C ALA A 180 -0.49 0.20 16.90
N GLU A 181 -1.08 -0.76 17.61
CA GLU A 181 -2.05 -0.51 18.68
C GLU A 181 -1.33 -0.57 20.04
N ASP A 182 -1.87 0.12 21.03
CA ASP A 182 -1.35 0.13 22.41
C ASP A 182 0.12 0.59 22.52
N VAL A 183 0.45 1.70 21.85
CA VAL A 183 1.77 2.34 21.93
C VAL A 183 1.80 3.25 23.16
N SER A 184 2.83 3.11 24.00
CA SER A 184 2.92 3.90 25.23
C SER A 184 3.42 5.32 24.95
N ASP A 185 4.45 5.47 24.13
CA ASP A 185 5.09 6.76 23.86
C ASP A 185 5.81 6.79 22.49
N VAL A 186 6.45 7.89 22.22
CA VAL A 186 7.27 8.10 21.00
C VAL A 186 8.47 7.14 20.93
N ALA A 187 9.02 6.73 22.08
CA ALA A 187 10.17 5.83 22.12
C ALA A 187 9.78 4.41 21.69
N ASP A 188 8.57 3.97 22.02
CA ASP A 188 8.02 2.70 21.53
C ASP A 188 7.87 2.72 20.00
N CYS A 189 7.38 3.83 19.44
CA CYS A 189 7.29 4.02 17.99
C CYS A 189 8.67 4.00 17.32
N ALA A 190 9.63 4.70 17.89
CA ALA A 190 11.00 4.73 17.41
C ALA A 190 11.65 3.33 17.46
N SER A 191 11.39 2.57 18.51
CA SER A 191 11.84 1.20 18.66
C SER A 191 11.25 0.28 17.58
N LEU A 192 9.94 0.39 17.32
CA LEU A 192 9.28 -0.36 16.25
C LEU A 192 9.82 0.03 14.87
N ALA A 193 9.96 1.33 14.58
CA ALA A 193 10.50 1.81 13.31
C ALA A 193 11.94 1.30 13.07
N ASN A 194 12.81 1.36 14.08
CA ASN A 194 14.15 0.82 13.99
C ASN A 194 14.14 -0.70 13.76
N ARG A 195 13.28 -1.44 14.43
CA ARG A 195 13.15 -2.90 14.21
C ARG A 195 12.71 -3.21 12.79
N VAL A 196 11.76 -2.45 12.25
CA VAL A 196 11.31 -2.56 10.84
C VAL A 196 12.49 -2.33 9.89
N ILE A 197 13.25 -1.27 10.07
CA ILE A 197 14.43 -0.95 9.25
C ILE A 197 15.46 -2.08 9.32
N GLN A 198 15.78 -2.55 10.52
CA GLN A 198 16.76 -3.61 10.74
C GLN A 198 16.37 -4.93 10.06
N VAL A 199 15.11 -5.35 10.13
CA VAL A 199 14.68 -6.60 9.49
C VAL A 199 14.65 -6.48 7.96
N LEU A 200 14.30 -5.31 7.43
CA LEU A 200 14.34 -5.05 5.99
C LEU A 200 15.77 -5.05 5.45
N ALA A 201 16.71 -4.46 6.20
CA ALA A 201 18.12 -4.34 5.80
C ALA A 201 18.89 -5.68 5.80
N GLN A 202 18.32 -6.76 6.32
CA GLN A 202 18.95 -8.07 6.25
C GLN A 202 19.13 -8.51 4.79
N PRO A 203 20.29 -9.06 4.40
CA PRO A 203 20.49 -9.62 3.08
C PRO A 203 19.42 -10.67 2.76
N LEU A 204 18.99 -10.71 1.52
CA LEU A 204 18.08 -11.75 1.04
C LEU A 204 18.65 -12.38 -0.23
N GLU A 205 18.44 -13.67 -0.41
CA GLU A 205 18.78 -14.40 -1.60
C GLU A 205 17.51 -14.70 -2.38
N VAL A 206 17.44 -14.19 -3.62
CA VAL A 206 16.28 -14.41 -4.50
C VAL A 206 16.80 -14.92 -5.84
N GLN A 207 16.39 -16.12 -6.23
CA GLN A 207 16.74 -16.74 -7.50
C GLN A 207 18.25 -16.74 -7.79
N GLY A 208 19.08 -16.94 -6.73
CA GLY A 208 20.55 -16.94 -6.83
C GLY A 208 21.20 -15.56 -6.83
N HIS A 209 20.43 -14.49 -6.68
CA HIS A 209 20.93 -13.12 -6.53
C HIS A 209 20.90 -12.69 -5.07
N GLN A 210 22.03 -12.17 -4.57
CA GLN A 210 22.04 -11.47 -3.29
C GLN A 210 21.51 -10.05 -3.46
N VAL A 211 20.41 -9.74 -2.77
CA VAL A 211 19.76 -8.43 -2.77
C VAL A 211 19.81 -7.85 -1.38
N THR A 212 20.18 -6.59 -1.28
CA THR A 212 20.09 -5.82 -0.03
C THR A 212 19.03 -4.74 -0.23
N LEU A 213 18.05 -4.72 0.66
CA LEU A 213 17.02 -3.69 0.72
C LEU A 213 17.33 -2.75 1.87
N SER A 214 16.78 -1.55 1.80
CA SER A 214 16.58 -0.71 2.98
C SER A 214 15.15 -0.17 2.97
N GLY A 215 14.76 0.47 4.04
CA GLY A 215 13.43 1.04 4.12
C GLY A 215 13.45 2.42 4.76
N SER A 216 12.68 3.32 4.18
CA SER A 216 12.38 4.63 4.76
C SER A 216 11.05 4.56 5.48
N VAL A 217 11.00 5.00 6.74
CA VAL A 217 9.83 4.85 7.61
C VAL A 217 9.36 6.21 8.09
N GLY A 218 8.09 6.53 7.88
CA GLY A 218 7.46 7.70 8.49
C GLY A 218 6.48 7.29 9.57
N VAL A 219 6.47 7.99 10.68
CA VAL A 219 5.67 7.67 11.88
C VAL A 219 4.73 8.81 12.19
N ALA A 220 3.44 8.52 12.34
CA ALA A 220 2.43 9.46 12.83
C ALA A 220 1.62 8.84 13.97
N LEU A 221 1.31 9.64 14.99
CA LEU A 221 0.62 9.24 16.21
C LEU A 221 -0.80 9.79 16.25
N TYR A 222 -1.75 8.99 16.70
CA TYR A 222 -3.10 9.43 17.03
C TYR A 222 -3.25 9.60 18.54
N PRO A 223 -3.87 10.70 19.01
CA PRO A 223 -4.57 11.74 18.22
C PRO A 223 -3.68 12.93 17.79
N GLU A 224 -2.42 13.01 18.19
CA GLU A 224 -1.57 14.21 18.04
C GLU A 224 -1.37 14.64 16.59
N HIS A 225 -1.28 13.69 15.67
CA HIS A 225 -0.98 13.98 14.27
C HIS A 225 -2.21 13.88 13.35
N GLY A 226 -3.41 14.08 13.91
CA GLY A 226 -4.63 14.31 13.15
C GLY A 226 -5.60 13.13 13.11
N ASP A 227 -6.69 13.32 12.36
CA ASP A 227 -7.75 12.35 12.13
C ASP A 227 -7.30 11.24 11.16
N ARG A 228 -8.19 10.27 10.90
CA ARG A 228 -7.93 9.11 10.04
C ARG A 228 -7.29 9.45 8.69
N MET A 229 -7.83 10.46 8.00
CA MET A 229 -7.33 10.82 6.65
C MET A 229 -5.96 11.48 6.73
N LYS A 230 -5.77 12.36 7.70
CA LYS A 230 -4.51 13.08 7.90
C LYS A 230 -3.41 12.20 8.47
N LEU A 231 -3.77 11.24 9.35
CA LEU A 231 -2.78 10.40 10.01
C LEU A 231 -1.92 9.61 9.02
N VAL A 232 -2.54 8.97 8.02
CA VAL A 232 -1.82 8.23 6.97
C VAL A 232 -1.00 9.17 6.10
N GLN A 233 -1.58 10.32 5.70
CA GLN A 233 -0.87 11.34 4.91
C GLN A 233 0.32 11.91 5.67
N ASN A 234 0.19 12.12 6.97
CA ASN A 234 1.25 12.64 7.81
C ASN A 234 2.36 11.61 8.03
N ALA A 235 2.02 10.32 8.12
CA ALA A 235 3.02 9.24 8.12
C ALA A 235 3.76 9.17 6.78
N ASP A 236 3.08 9.33 5.64
CA ASP A 236 3.70 9.40 4.31
C ASP A 236 4.65 10.61 4.19
N ALA A 237 4.24 11.81 4.64
CA ALA A 237 5.09 13.00 4.65
C ALA A 237 6.37 12.82 5.49
N ALA A 238 6.24 12.13 6.62
CA ALA A 238 7.39 11.78 7.47
C ALA A 238 8.30 10.76 6.79
N MET A 239 7.75 9.70 6.17
CA MET A 239 8.51 8.72 5.39
C MET A 239 9.30 9.38 4.26
N TYR A 240 8.66 10.31 3.56
CA TYR A 240 9.35 11.07 2.52
C TYR A 240 10.53 11.90 3.08
N THR A 241 10.39 12.47 4.27
CA THR A 241 11.48 13.16 4.96
C THR A 241 12.64 12.21 5.30
N ALA A 242 12.34 11.01 5.79
CA ALA A 242 13.33 9.95 6.04
C ALA A 242 14.06 9.56 4.73
N LYS A 243 13.33 9.41 3.63
CA LYS A 243 13.90 9.08 2.32
C LYS A 243 14.84 10.17 1.80
N ARG A 244 14.50 11.44 2.02
CA ARG A 244 15.38 12.59 1.69
C ARG A 244 16.64 12.68 2.55
N ALA A 245 16.59 12.22 3.77
CA ALA A 245 17.76 12.18 4.66
C ALA A 245 18.80 11.13 4.27
N GLY A 246 18.56 10.37 3.20
CA GLY A 246 19.46 9.34 2.68
C GLY A 246 18.86 7.93 2.72
N GLY A 247 17.60 7.79 3.13
CA GLY A 247 16.93 6.50 3.29
C GLY A 247 17.45 5.68 4.49
N ASN A 248 16.98 4.43 4.62
CA ASN A 248 17.38 3.51 5.68
C ASN A 248 17.25 4.12 7.09
N THR A 249 16.25 4.92 7.30
CA THR A 249 16.01 5.67 8.54
C THR A 249 14.51 5.90 8.75
N TYR A 250 14.15 6.44 9.89
CA TYR A 250 12.78 6.87 10.16
C TYR A 250 12.71 8.37 10.48
N ALA A 251 11.52 8.94 10.29
CA ALA A 251 11.17 10.27 10.79
C ALA A 251 9.82 10.21 11.51
N LEU A 252 9.72 10.94 12.62
CA LEU A 252 8.46 11.21 13.26
C LEU A 252 7.83 12.44 12.61
N PHE A 253 6.52 12.38 12.37
CA PHE A 253 5.82 13.49 11.74
C PHE A 253 5.92 14.78 12.56
N GLU A 254 6.17 15.86 11.89
CA GLU A 254 6.09 17.23 12.39
C GLU A 254 5.30 18.09 11.40
N SER A 255 4.46 19.00 11.87
CA SER A 255 3.57 19.81 11.00
C SER A 255 4.29 20.54 9.86
N ARG A 256 5.54 20.97 10.10
CA ARG A 256 6.40 21.58 9.06
C ARG A 256 6.70 20.67 7.87
N MET A 257 6.56 19.35 8.00
CA MET A 257 6.82 18.39 6.90
C MET A 257 5.77 18.50 5.80
N ASN A 258 4.52 18.80 6.15
CA ASN A 258 3.45 19.03 5.17
C ASN A 258 3.68 20.31 4.35
N GLU A 259 4.20 21.35 4.98
CA GLU A 259 4.57 22.58 4.28
C GLU A 259 5.68 22.30 3.27
N GLY A 260 6.70 21.53 3.66
CA GLY A 260 7.79 21.11 2.77
C GLY A 260 7.32 20.29 1.57
N LEU A 261 6.32 19.44 1.73
CA LEU A 261 5.77 18.63 0.61
C LEU A 261 4.98 19.50 -0.37
N GLN A 262 4.14 20.41 0.12
CA GLN A 262 3.41 21.37 -0.73
C GLN A 262 4.36 22.31 -1.47
N GLU A 263 5.39 22.79 -0.78
CA GLU A 263 6.44 23.61 -1.39
C GLU A 263 7.14 22.88 -2.53
N GLN A 264 7.43 21.61 -2.36
CA GLN A 264 8.09 20.79 -3.38
C GLN A 264 7.21 20.56 -4.62
N LEU A 265 5.92 20.30 -4.44
CA LEU A 265 4.97 20.16 -5.55
C LEU A 265 4.86 21.46 -6.34
N SER A 266 4.83 22.61 -5.64
CA SER A 266 4.87 23.91 -6.28
C SER A 266 6.19 24.12 -7.06
N LEU A 267 7.33 23.83 -6.44
CA LEU A 267 8.64 23.96 -7.11
C LEU A 267 8.79 23.02 -8.30
N GLN A 268 8.24 21.79 -8.24
CA GLN A 268 8.22 20.88 -9.38
C GLN A 268 7.42 21.45 -10.55
N HIS A 269 6.24 22.00 -10.26
CA HIS A 269 5.41 22.63 -11.29
C HIS A 269 6.14 23.81 -11.94
N ASP A 270 6.74 24.67 -11.12
CA ASP A 270 7.44 25.87 -11.59
C ASP A 270 8.71 25.50 -12.37
N LEU A 271 9.51 24.53 -11.90
CA LEU A 271 10.74 24.08 -12.54
C LEU A 271 10.50 23.52 -13.96
N ARG A 272 9.33 22.89 -14.19
CA ARG A 272 8.96 22.39 -15.53
C ARG A 272 8.95 23.50 -16.58
N HIS A 273 8.60 24.72 -16.18
CA HIS A 273 8.51 25.88 -17.04
C HIS A 273 9.68 26.84 -16.91
N ALA A 274 10.60 26.61 -15.97
CA ALA A 274 11.71 27.51 -15.69
C ALA A 274 12.63 27.75 -16.89
N LEU A 275 12.86 26.70 -17.73
CA LEU A 275 13.62 26.81 -18.98
C LEU A 275 12.94 27.75 -19.98
N GLU A 276 11.66 27.59 -20.22
CA GLU A 276 10.89 28.39 -21.18
C GLU A 276 10.77 29.86 -20.74
N ARG A 277 10.72 30.08 -19.42
CA ARG A 277 10.60 31.42 -18.83
C ARG A 277 11.93 32.13 -18.65
N GLY A 278 13.06 31.49 -18.98
CA GLY A 278 14.40 32.09 -18.81
C GLY A 278 14.79 32.33 -17.35
N GLU A 279 14.29 31.52 -16.44
CA GLU A 279 14.53 31.64 -15.00
C GLU A 279 15.84 30.96 -14.57
N LEU A 280 16.49 30.20 -15.46
CA LEU A 280 17.75 29.52 -15.20
C LEU A 280 18.93 30.34 -15.67
N GLN A 281 20.01 30.31 -14.91
CA GLN A 281 21.26 30.96 -15.24
C GLN A 281 22.46 30.17 -14.76
N LEU A 282 23.62 30.32 -15.40
CA LEU A 282 24.87 29.74 -14.98
C LEU A 282 25.72 30.78 -14.23
N HIS A 283 26.16 30.44 -13.03
CA HIS A 283 27.20 31.13 -12.32
C HIS A 283 28.52 30.40 -12.51
N TYR A 284 29.61 31.12 -12.73
CA TYR A 284 30.91 30.55 -13.04
C TYR A 284 31.86 30.75 -11.87
N GLN A 285 32.30 29.65 -11.24
CA GLN A 285 33.23 29.68 -10.14
C GLN A 285 34.67 29.45 -10.66
N PRO A 286 35.63 30.36 -10.42
CA PRO A 286 36.99 30.20 -10.89
C PRO A 286 37.70 29.03 -10.22
N LYS A 287 38.45 28.24 -11.02
CA LYS A 287 39.37 27.20 -10.56
C LYS A 287 40.79 27.71 -10.74
N ILE A 288 41.48 27.90 -9.64
CA ILE A 288 42.83 28.48 -9.61
C ILE A 288 43.83 27.38 -9.29
N ASP A 289 44.90 27.26 -10.09
CA ASP A 289 46.04 26.44 -9.75
C ASP A 289 46.75 27.00 -8.52
N ALA A 290 46.73 26.29 -7.42
CA ALA A 290 47.24 26.73 -6.14
C ALA A 290 48.80 26.90 -6.14
N ARG A 291 49.53 26.25 -7.09
CA ARG A 291 50.96 26.36 -7.21
C ARG A 291 51.39 27.57 -8.04
N LEU A 292 50.62 27.86 -9.12
CA LEU A 292 50.99 28.87 -10.08
C LEU A 292 50.20 30.18 -9.88
N GLY A 293 49.16 30.18 -9.04
CA GLY A 293 48.27 31.33 -8.84
C GLY A 293 47.50 31.73 -10.12
N ARG A 294 47.38 30.82 -11.10
CA ARG A 294 46.78 31.11 -12.40
C ARG A 294 45.39 30.47 -12.50
N LEU A 295 44.50 31.16 -13.23
CA LEU A 295 43.19 30.65 -13.59
C LEU A 295 43.36 29.43 -14.50
N GLN A 296 42.85 28.27 -14.09
CA GLN A 296 42.90 27.02 -14.85
C GLN A 296 41.60 26.79 -15.66
N GLY A 297 40.51 27.36 -15.18
CA GLY A 297 39.19 27.22 -15.79
C GLY A 297 38.09 27.66 -14.80
N VAL A 298 36.86 27.38 -15.13
CA VAL A 298 35.71 27.70 -14.30
C VAL A 298 34.81 26.48 -14.15
N GLU A 299 34.03 26.46 -13.09
CA GLU A 299 32.93 25.53 -12.90
C GLU A 299 31.62 26.23 -13.14
N ALA A 300 30.80 25.70 -14.07
CA ALA A 300 29.46 26.20 -14.32
C ALA A 300 28.50 25.62 -13.30
N LEU A 301 27.90 26.50 -12.52
CA LEU A 301 27.00 26.17 -11.42
C LEU A 301 25.61 26.69 -11.75
N LEU A 302 24.67 25.75 -11.97
CA LEU A 302 23.29 26.07 -12.28
C LEU A 302 22.61 26.80 -11.11
N ARG A 303 21.88 27.87 -11.43
CA ARG A 303 21.09 28.66 -10.50
C ARG A 303 19.69 28.86 -11.05
N TRP A 304 18.70 28.85 -10.17
CA TRP A 304 17.32 29.12 -10.53
C TRP A 304 16.82 30.39 -9.85
N GLN A 305 16.64 31.44 -10.67
CA GLN A 305 16.05 32.68 -10.22
C GLN A 305 14.53 32.60 -10.32
N HIS A 306 13.92 32.12 -9.22
CA HIS A 306 12.46 31.95 -9.18
C HIS A 306 11.76 33.32 -9.01
N PRO A 307 10.68 33.62 -9.76
CA PRO A 307 10.06 34.94 -9.78
C PRO A 307 9.52 35.43 -8.43
N THR A 308 9.06 34.53 -7.57
CA THR A 308 8.48 34.86 -6.26
C THR A 308 9.32 34.43 -5.06
N ARG A 309 10.26 33.48 -5.24
CA ARG A 309 11.06 32.91 -4.14
C ARG A 309 12.51 33.39 -4.15
N GLY A 310 12.88 34.17 -5.18
CA GLY A 310 14.27 34.59 -5.38
C GLY A 310 15.17 33.42 -5.82
N MET A 311 16.41 33.41 -5.36
CA MET A 311 17.38 32.39 -5.74
C MET A 311 17.12 31.07 -5.04
N VAL A 312 16.68 30.06 -5.80
CA VAL A 312 16.51 28.66 -5.33
C VAL A 312 17.82 27.92 -5.56
N GLY A 313 18.35 27.33 -4.50
CA GLY A 313 19.64 26.62 -4.56
C GLY A 313 19.56 25.26 -5.27
N PRO A 314 20.64 24.81 -5.92
CA PRO A 314 20.66 23.51 -6.62
C PRO A 314 20.40 22.30 -5.70
N ASN A 315 20.77 22.38 -4.44
CA ASN A 315 20.45 21.35 -3.43
C ASN A 315 18.94 21.16 -3.21
N VAL A 316 18.11 22.14 -3.61
CA VAL A 316 16.64 22.04 -3.51
C VAL A 316 16.04 21.53 -4.82
N PHE A 317 16.40 22.13 -5.97
CA PHE A 317 15.70 21.82 -7.21
C PHE A 317 16.32 20.68 -8.03
N ILE A 318 17.61 20.36 -7.88
CA ILE A 318 18.22 19.22 -8.60
C ILE A 318 17.60 17.88 -8.19
N PRO A 319 17.39 17.58 -6.89
CA PRO A 319 16.69 16.36 -6.48
C PRO A 319 15.25 16.29 -7.03
N ILE A 320 14.56 17.44 -7.15
CA ILE A 320 13.23 17.51 -7.77
C ILE A 320 13.34 17.17 -9.25
N ALA A 321 14.31 17.75 -9.96
CA ALA A 321 14.53 17.49 -11.38
C ALA A 321 14.85 16.02 -11.67
N GLU A 322 15.67 15.39 -10.86
CA GLU A 322 16.02 13.96 -10.98
C GLU A 322 14.79 13.09 -10.76
N ARG A 323 14.05 13.31 -9.68
CA ARG A 323 12.87 12.52 -9.33
C ARG A 323 11.77 12.57 -10.40
N PHE A 324 11.56 13.72 -11.00
CA PHE A 324 10.47 13.96 -11.95
C PHE A 324 10.91 13.95 -13.41
N GLY A 325 12.13 13.48 -13.70
CA GLY A 325 12.65 13.32 -15.06
C GLY A 325 12.96 14.63 -15.79
N LEU A 326 13.03 15.76 -15.07
CA LEU A 326 13.35 17.07 -15.63
C LEU A 326 14.86 17.29 -15.81
N ILE A 327 15.68 16.46 -15.19
CA ILE A 327 17.13 16.62 -15.14
C ILE A 327 17.79 16.59 -16.52
N ASN A 328 17.27 15.77 -17.46
CA ASN A 328 17.81 15.70 -18.82
C ASN A 328 17.61 17.03 -19.58
N GLY A 329 16.44 17.66 -19.42
CA GLY A 329 16.15 18.96 -20.02
C GLY A 329 17.07 20.06 -19.48
N LEU A 330 17.24 20.09 -18.14
CA LEU A 330 18.14 21.02 -17.47
C LEU A 330 19.59 20.81 -17.91
N GLY A 331 20.06 19.59 -17.94
CA GLY A 331 21.43 19.27 -18.34
C GLY A 331 21.74 19.60 -19.79
N ASN A 332 20.79 19.36 -20.71
CA ASN A 332 20.92 19.75 -22.09
C ASN A 332 21.09 21.27 -22.23
N TRP A 333 20.29 22.03 -21.50
CA TRP A 333 20.39 23.48 -21.45
C TRP A 333 21.75 23.96 -20.87
N VAL A 334 22.23 23.32 -19.79
CA VAL A 334 23.54 23.62 -19.18
C VAL A 334 24.67 23.40 -20.20
N ILE A 335 24.63 22.29 -20.96
CA ILE A 335 25.64 21.99 -22.00
C ILE A 335 25.63 23.09 -23.07
N GLU A 336 24.47 23.39 -23.64
CA GLU A 336 24.33 24.44 -24.69
C GLU A 336 24.77 25.80 -24.18
N GLU A 337 24.32 26.23 -23.01
CA GLU A 337 24.65 27.57 -22.45
C GLU A 337 26.12 27.66 -22.06
N SER A 338 26.75 26.58 -21.59
CA SER A 338 28.19 26.54 -21.32
C SER A 338 29.00 26.69 -22.59
N CYS A 339 28.66 25.99 -23.66
CA CYS A 339 29.34 26.13 -24.95
C CYS A 339 29.14 27.53 -25.56
N ARG A 340 27.94 28.08 -25.47
CA ARG A 340 27.64 29.44 -25.91
C ARG A 340 28.51 30.47 -25.16
N GLN A 341 28.63 30.33 -23.85
CA GLN A 341 29.42 31.23 -23.02
C GLN A 341 30.93 31.12 -23.29
N MET A 342 31.42 29.87 -23.52
CA MET A 342 32.81 29.66 -23.94
C MET A 342 33.12 30.37 -25.24
N ARG A 343 32.20 30.35 -26.21
CA ARG A 343 32.38 31.10 -27.46
C ARG A 343 32.47 32.62 -27.24
N VAL A 344 31.58 33.18 -26.42
CA VAL A 344 31.62 34.60 -26.07
C VAL A 344 32.99 34.98 -25.45
N TRP A 345 33.50 34.19 -24.53
CA TRP A 345 34.81 34.42 -23.94
C TRP A 345 35.96 34.30 -24.95
N ALA A 346 35.88 33.31 -25.86
CA ALA A 346 36.89 33.14 -26.91
C ALA A 346 36.92 34.35 -27.86
N ASP A 347 35.76 34.92 -28.21
CA ASP A 347 35.67 36.14 -29.02
C ASP A 347 36.25 37.38 -28.32
N GLU A 348 36.24 37.39 -26.97
CA GLU A 348 36.88 38.39 -26.12
C GLU A 348 38.36 38.10 -25.85
N GLY A 349 38.94 37.05 -26.44
CA GLY A 349 40.32 36.62 -26.27
C GLY A 349 40.63 35.82 -25.02
N LEU A 350 39.59 35.35 -24.32
CA LEU A 350 39.72 34.53 -23.12
C LEU A 350 39.50 33.03 -23.46
N SER A 351 40.57 32.25 -23.43
CA SER A 351 40.47 30.79 -23.59
C SER A 351 40.39 30.12 -22.23
N MET A 352 39.24 29.53 -21.91
CA MET A 352 39.01 28.88 -20.60
C MET A 352 38.34 27.52 -20.74
N ASN A 353 38.72 26.63 -19.86
CA ASN A 353 38.01 25.34 -19.68
C ASN A 353 36.80 25.56 -18.78
N VAL A 354 35.65 24.99 -19.18
CA VAL A 354 34.44 25.00 -18.37
C VAL A 354 34.13 23.57 -17.90
N ALA A 355 34.06 23.37 -16.59
CA ALA A 355 33.59 22.13 -16.01
C ALA A 355 32.10 22.23 -15.73
N ILE A 356 31.33 21.19 -16.12
CA ILE A 356 29.89 21.06 -15.84
C ILE A 356 29.63 19.85 -14.96
N ASN A 357 28.63 19.93 -14.10
CA ASN A 357 28.18 18.82 -13.28
C ASN A 357 27.12 18.01 -14.05
N LEU A 358 27.28 16.68 -14.08
CA LEU A 358 26.35 15.77 -14.71
C LEU A 358 25.68 14.87 -13.66
N SER A 359 24.37 14.66 -13.77
CA SER A 359 23.64 13.70 -12.97
C SER A 359 23.93 12.28 -13.41
N VAL A 360 23.89 11.34 -12.47
CA VAL A 360 23.97 9.89 -12.76
C VAL A 360 22.85 9.45 -13.73
N HIS A 361 21.68 10.10 -13.68
CA HIS A 361 20.59 9.84 -14.61
C HIS A 361 20.96 10.19 -16.06
N GLN A 362 21.70 11.28 -16.27
CA GLN A 362 22.16 11.68 -17.60
C GLN A 362 23.26 10.77 -18.15
N LEU A 363 24.15 10.27 -17.27
CA LEU A 363 25.23 9.35 -17.67
C LEU A 363 24.68 8.00 -18.18
N ARG A 364 23.43 7.65 -17.88
CA ARG A 364 22.77 6.43 -18.35
C ARG A 364 22.08 6.60 -19.70
N THR A 365 22.00 7.82 -20.25
CA THR A 365 21.35 8.09 -21.52
C THR A 365 22.37 8.02 -22.66
N GLU A 366 22.07 7.26 -23.72
CA GLU A 366 22.91 7.17 -24.92
C GLU A 366 23.03 8.49 -25.67
N GLU A 367 22.11 9.43 -25.44
CA GLU A 367 22.05 10.73 -26.09
C GLU A 367 23.06 11.76 -25.55
N LEU A 368 23.69 11.52 -24.40
CA LEU A 368 24.53 12.52 -23.74
C LEU A 368 25.75 12.92 -24.60
N VAL A 369 26.49 11.93 -25.10
CA VAL A 369 27.71 12.18 -25.91
C VAL A 369 27.37 12.88 -27.23
N PRO A 370 26.41 12.41 -28.04
CA PRO A 370 25.98 13.12 -29.25
C PRO A 370 25.54 14.57 -29.00
N ARG A 371 24.91 14.85 -27.86
CA ARG A 371 24.50 16.21 -27.49
C ARG A 371 25.67 17.11 -27.20
N ILE A 372 26.66 16.65 -26.44
CA ILE A 372 27.89 17.41 -26.17
C ILE A 372 28.63 17.71 -27.49
N GLU A 373 28.81 16.71 -28.36
CA GLU A 373 29.44 16.88 -29.67
C GLU A 373 28.71 17.89 -30.53
N SER A 374 27.37 17.82 -30.57
CA SER A 374 26.54 18.78 -31.31
C SER A 374 26.66 20.20 -30.78
N ALA A 375 26.66 20.38 -29.46
CA ALA A 375 26.84 21.70 -28.85
C ALA A 375 28.24 22.27 -29.14
N LEU A 376 29.29 21.47 -28.99
CA LEU A 376 30.65 21.89 -29.34
C LEU A 376 30.77 22.29 -30.81
N ALA A 377 30.22 21.49 -31.74
CA ALA A 377 30.24 21.80 -33.18
C ALA A 377 29.47 23.09 -33.54
N ARG A 378 28.41 23.40 -32.78
CA ARG A 378 27.60 24.60 -33.02
C ARG A 378 28.30 25.91 -32.61
N TYR A 379 29.12 25.87 -31.58
CA TYR A 379 29.77 27.05 -30.97
C TYR A 379 31.28 27.07 -31.19
N GLN A 380 31.81 26.29 -32.08
CA GLN A 380 33.24 26.26 -32.47
C GLN A 380 33.79 27.60 -32.90
#